data_e91c5572a3e4c213ccae95dc8e822659
#
_entry.id   e91c5572a3e4c213ccae95dc8e822659
#
_cell.length_a   1.000
_cell.length_b   1.000
_cell.length_c   1.000
_cell.angle_alpha   90.00
_cell.angle_beta   90.00
_cell.angle_gamma   90.00
#
_symmetry.space_group_name_H-M   'P 1'
#
loop_
_entity.id
_entity.type
_entity.pdbx_description
1 polymer ?
#
loop_
_entity_poly.entity_id
_entity_poly.type
_entity_poly.pdbx_seq_one_letter_code
_entity_poly.pdbx_strand_id
1 'polypeptide(L)'
;LNLVTKLEELMVVGYPFEVPAEYSSLPQLLGRATVAIETNKGDLQVVVDGYSAPVNAGNFVDLVKRGFYDGLDFNRAEDFYILQAGDPPGEANGFIDPKTNKYRAIPMEVLVKGDDLPVYGETLEELGRYLDQPVIPFNSYGAIALARPGDDPNGGSSQFFFFKFDTEVTPPGYNLMDGRYSVFGYLTEGKEVLEELTAGDKIISAKVIEGIENLKEPE
;
A
#
# COMPACT_ATOMS: atom_id res chain seq x y z
N LEU A 1 13.68 7.19 17.71
CA LEU A 1 12.85 7.31 16.50
C LEU A 1 13.45 8.32 15.53
N ASN A 2 13.59 9.60 15.85
CA ASN A 2 14.11 10.64 14.94
C ASN A 2 15.52 10.34 14.36
N LEU A 3 16.38 9.59 15.05
CA LEU A 3 17.70 9.25 14.55
C LEU A 3 17.63 8.11 13.53
N VAL A 4 16.77 7.13 13.76
CA VAL A 4 16.53 5.99 12.83
C VAL A 4 15.92 6.52 11.55
N THR A 5 14.89 7.35 11.63
CA THR A 5 14.25 7.98 10.47
C THR A 5 15.25 8.77 9.62
N LYS A 6 16.12 9.59 10.27
CA LYS A 6 17.16 10.32 9.55
C LYS A 6 18.24 9.42 8.93
N LEU A 7 18.56 8.29 9.55
CA LEU A 7 19.47 7.32 8.95
C LEU A 7 18.82 6.64 7.74
N GLU A 8 17.55 6.32 7.83
CA GLU A 8 16.77 5.75 6.72
C GLU A 8 16.69 6.72 5.54
N GLU A 9 16.39 8.01 5.79
CA GLU A 9 16.42 9.06 4.77
C GLU A 9 17.77 9.14 4.03
N LEU A 10 18.87 9.02 4.77
CA LEU A 10 20.21 9.05 4.19
C LEU A 10 20.58 7.79 3.40
N MET A 11 19.87 6.68 3.63
CA MET A 11 20.09 5.42 2.93
C MET A 11 19.30 5.32 1.61
N VAL A 12 18.28 6.15 1.43
CA VAL A 12 17.49 6.18 0.19
C VAL A 12 18.13 7.19 -0.75
N VAL A 13 18.78 6.67 -1.80
CA VAL A 13 19.44 7.50 -2.80
C VAL A 13 18.41 8.34 -3.55
N GLY A 14 18.67 9.66 -3.62
CA GLY A 14 17.80 10.60 -4.34
C GLY A 14 16.50 10.99 -3.62
N TYR A 15 16.26 10.53 -2.39
CA TYR A 15 15.07 10.89 -1.61
C TYR A 15 15.18 12.32 -1.02
N PRO A 16 14.09 13.10 -0.97
CA PRO A 16 12.80 12.85 -1.63
C PRO A 16 12.90 13.08 -3.15
N PHE A 17 12.45 12.11 -3.94
CA PHE A 17 12.39 12.26 -5.39
C PHE A 17 11.08 12.97 -5.81
N GLU A 18 11.11 13.61 -6.98
CA GLU A 18 9.93 14.25 -7.53
C GLU A 18 8.99 13.20 -8.14
N VAL A 19 7.76 13.17 -7.63
CA VAL A 19 6.68 12.40 -8.26
C VAL A 19 6.35 13.04 -9.61
N PRO A 20 6.11 12.25 -10.68
CA PRO A 20 5.75 12.79 -12.00
C PRO A 20 4.61 13.82 -11.92
N ALA A 21 4.69 14.86 -12.76
CA ALA A 21 3.78 16.01 -12.69
C ALA A 21 2.29 15.62 -12.77
N GLU A 22 1.97 14.55 -13.49
CA GLU A 22 0.61 14.00 -13.63
C GLU A 22 0.05 13.41 -12.32
N TYR A 23 0.92 13.00 -11.40
CA TYR A 23 0.56 12.43 -10.09
C TYR A 23 0.88 13.38 -8.92
N SER A 24 1.45 14.56 -9.18
CA SER A 24 1.93 15.49 -8.16
C SER A 24 0.83 16.02 -7.23
N SER A 25 -0.42 16.05 -7.72
CA SER A 25 -1.60 16.44 -6.94
C SER A 25 -2.16 15.35 -6.03
N LEU A 26 -1.68 14.10 -6.16
CA LEU A 26 -2.09 13.00 -5.29
C LEU A 26 -1.44 13.13 -3.91
N PRO A 27 -2.05 12.54 -2.85
CA PRO A 27 -1.41 12.47 -1.54
C PRO A 27 -0.06 11.77 -1.63
N GLN A 28 0.93 12.26 -0.89
CA GLN A 28 2.26 11.65 -0.84
C GLN A 28 2.70 11.48 0.61
N LEU A 29 3.28 10.35 0.95
CA LEU A 29 3.93 10.14 2.24
C LEU A 29 5.43 10.38 2.09
N LEU A 30 5.95 11.41 2.76
CA LEU A 30 7.37 11.78 2.73
C LEU A 30 8.09 11.21 3.96
N GLY A 31 8.19 9.89 4.03
CA GLY A 31 8.71 9.15 5.17
C GLY A 31 7.89 7.89 5.44
N ARG A 32 7.88 7.43 6.68
CA ARG A 32 7.03 6.31 7.12
C ARG A 32 5.88 6.78 7.98
N ALA A 33 4.83 5.98 8.02
CA ALA A 33 3.75 6.10 8.99
C ALA A 33 3.39 4.73 9.55
N THR A 34 2.95 4.71 10.81
CA THR A 34 2.40 3.53 11.48
C THR A 34 0.89 3.70 11.61
N VAL A 35 0.15 2.70 11.20
CA VAL A 35 -1.31 2.68 11.25
C VAL A 35 -1.77 1.51 12.10
N ALA A 36 -2.62 1.80 13.09
CA ALA A 36 -3.37 0.80 13.85
C ALA A 36 -4.72 0.56 13.17
N ILE A 37 -5.07 -0.70 12.95
CA ILE A 37 -6.34 -1.13 12.35
C ILE A 37 -7.03 -2.03 13.37
N GLU A 38 -8.10 -1.53 13.95
CA GLU A 38 -8.99 -2.30 14.83
C GLU A 38 -9.96 -3.09 13.96
N THR A 39 -10.05 -4.40 14.20
CA THR A 39 -10.98 -5.29 13.50
C THR A 39 -11.93 -5.96 14.48
N ASN A 40 -12.98 -6.61 13.95
CA ASN A 40 -13.89 -7.41 14.79
C ASN A 40 -13.25 -8.68 15.39
N LYS A 41 -12.00 -8.99 15.04
CA LYS A 41 -11.22 -10.13 15.58
C LYS A 41 -10.00 -9.74 16.39
N GLY A 42 -9.66 -8.46 16.42
CA GLY A 42 -8.50 -7.93 17.13
C GLY A 42 -7.79 -6.86 16.33
N ASP A 43 -6.62 -6.46 16.79
CA ASP A 43 -5.89 -5.33 16.26
C ASP A 43 -4.75 -5.77 15.36
N LEU A 44 -4.55 -5.00 14.29
CA LEU A 44 -3.40 -5.08 13.40
C LEU A 44 -2.60 -3.79 13.49
N GLN A 45 -1.30 -3.87 13.37
CA GLN A 45 -0.44 -2.71 13.18
C GLN A 45 0.37 -2.87 11.91
N VAL A 46 0.40 -1.83 11.09
CA VAL A 46 1.12 -1.81 9.83
C VAL A 46 2.05 -0.61 9.75
N VAL A 47 3.20 -0.78 9.13
CA VAL A 47 4.09 0.32 8.75
C VAL A 47 4.02 0.48 7.24
N VAL A 48 3.76 1.70 6.78
CA VAL A 48 3.71 2.07 5.37
C VAL A 48 4.90 2.94 5.01
N ASP A 49 5.47 2.70 3.83
CA ASP A 49 6.77 3.20 3.41
C ASP A 49 6.65 4.18 2.24
N GLY A 50 6.70 5.46 2.55
CA GLY A 50 6.76 6.53 1.56
C GLY A 50 8.14 6.77 0.95
N TYR A 51 9.19 6.12 1.47
CA TYR A 51 10.53 6.18 0.84
C TYR A 51 10.57 5.47 -0.50
N SER A 52 9.80 4.39 -0.64
CA SER A 52 9.78 3.57 -1.85
C SER A 52 8.48 3.70 -2.64
N ALA A 53 7.37 4.06 -1.98
CA ALA A 53 6.04 4.16 -2.57
C ALA A 53 5.26 5.37 -2.03
N PRO A 54 5.74 6.62 -2.27
CA PRO A 54 5.15 7.82 -1.68
C PRO A 54 3.68 8.05 -2.04
N VAL A 55 3.27 7.77 -3.27
CA VAL A 55 1.89 8.00 -3.72
C VAL A 55 0.95 6.94 -3.17
N ASN A 56 1.34 5.66 -3.23
CA ASN A 56 0.51 4.56 -2.74
C ASN A 56 0.37 4.61 -1.21
N ALA A 57 1.48 4.79 -0.49
CA ALA A 57 1.47 4.95 0.96
C ALA A 57 0.73 6.24 1.38
N GLY A 58 0.94 7.34 0.65
CA GLY A 58 0.28 8.62 0.90
C GLY A 58 -1.23 8.55 0.72
N ASN A 59 -1.70 7.87 -0.34
CA ASN A 59 -3.13 7.64 -0.55
C ASN A 59 -3.75 6.83 0.60
N PHE A 60 -3.10 5.76 1.03
CA PHE A 60 -3.58 4.95 2.14
C PHE A 60 -3.67 5.77 3.43
N VAL A 61 -2.63 6.52 3.78
CA VAL A 61 -2.59 7.37 4.98
C VAL A 61 -3.62 8.50 4.93
N ASP A 62 -3.83 9.14 3.77
CA ASP A 62 -4.88 10.16 3.59
C ASP A 62 -6.28 9.57 3.81
N LEU A 63 -6.55 8.38 3.29
CA LEU A 63 -7.82 7.69 3.47
C LEU A 63 -8.05 7.22 4.91
N VAL A 64 -7.01 6.74 5.61
CA VAL A 64 -7.04 6.46 7.06
C VAL A 64 -7.35 7.73 7.85
N LYS A 65 -6.65 8.83 7.56
CA LYS A 65 -6.90 10.13 8.21
C LYS A 65 -8.33 10.62 8.03
N ARG A 66 -8.97 10.31 6.91
CA ARG A 66 -10.37 10.66 6.61
C ARG A 66 -11.38 9.74 7.28
N GLY A 67 -10.95 8.65 7.92
CA GLY A 67 -11.84 7.62 8.44
C GLY A 67 -12.55 6.83 7.35
N PHE A 68 -12.00 6.81 6.14
CA PHE A 68 -12.63 6.15 4.99
C PHE A 68 -12.81 4.65 5.18
N TYR A 69 -11.88 4.01 5.86
CA TYR A 69 -11.90 2.56 6.08
C TYR A 69 -12.78 2.12 7.25
N ASP A 70 -13.25 3.06 8.08
CA ASP A 70 -14.04 2.74 9.28
C ASP A 70 -15.37 2.11 8.89
N GLY A 71 -15.62 0.91 9.42
CA GLY A 71 -16.81 0.13 9.16
C GLY A 71 -16.83 -0.67 7.86
N LEU A 72 -15.79 -0.59 7.03
CA LEU A 72 -15.69 -1.38 5.79
C LEU A 72 -15.42 -2.85 6.09
N ASP A 73 -15.98 -3.70 5.23
CA ASP A 73 -15.74 -5.13 5.27
C ASP A 73 -14.44 -5.50 4.54
N PHE A 74 -13.83 -6.61 4.96
CA PHE A 74 -12.93 -7.33 4.09
C PHE A 74 -13.78 -8.00 3.01
N ASN A 75 -13.71 -7.47 1.79
CA ASN A 75 -14.61 -7.83 0.69
C ASN A 75 -14.17 -9.07 -0.10
N ARG A 76 -12.90 -9.48 0.06
CA ARG A 76 -12.35 -10.67 -0.62
C ARG A 76 -11.29 -11.35 0.25
N ALA A 77 -11.39 -12.66 0.35
CA ALA A 77 -10.35 -13.51 0.94
C ALA A 77 -10.10 -14.71 0.04
N GLU A 78 -8.84 -15.00 -0.20
CA GLU A 78 -8.38 -16.25 -0.81
C GLU A 78 -7.47 -16.93 0.22
N ASP A 79 -7.84 -18.14 0.61
CA ASP A 79 -7.12 -18.90 1.63
C ASP A 79 -5.64 -19.01 1.30
N PHE A 80 -4.79 -18.71 2.28
CA PHE A 80 -3.33 -18.74 2.18
C PHE A 80 -2.75 -17.83 1.09
N TYR A 81 -3.50 -16.86 0.57
CA TYR A 81 -3.03 -16.02 -0.51
C TYR A 81 -3.23 -14.53 -0.24
N ILE A 82 -4.47 -14.03 -0.22
CA ILE A 82 -4.77 -12.61 0.02
C ILE A 82 -5.98 -12.40 0.92
N LEU A 83 -6.00 -11.24 1.57
CA LEU A 83 -7.17 -10.66 2.24
C LEU A 83 -7.30 -9.19 1.81
N GLN A 84 -8.38 -8.83 1.14
CA GLN A 84 -8.60 -7.51 0.52
C GLN A 84 -9.70 -6.73 1.23
N ALA A 85 -9.49 -5.43 1.35
CA ALA A 85 -10.42 -4.46 1.91
C ALA A 85 -10.38 -3.13 1.14
N GLY A 86 -11.24 -2.18 1.54
CA GLY A 86 -11.21 -0.82 1.00
C GLY A 86 -12.20 -0.58 -0.13
N ASP A 87 -13.14 -1.50 -0.36
CA ASP A 87 -14.24 -1.34 -1.29
C ASP A 87 -15.40 -0.61 -0.60
N PRO A 88 -15.73 0.64 -1.01
CA PRO A 88 -16.83 1.37 -0.38
C PRO A 88 -18.19 0.79 -0.80
N PRO A 89 -19.23 0.95 0.03
CA PRO A 89 -20.58 0.56 -0.38
C PRO A 89 -21.06 1.35 -1.59
N GLY A 90 -21.69 0.68 -2.55
CA GLY A 90 -22.29 1.30 -3.74
C GLY A 90 -21.68 0.80 -5.06
N GLU A 91 -21.78 1.60 -6.12
CA GLU A 91 -21.32 1.23 -7.46
C GLU A 91 -19.84 1.57 -7.72
N ALA A 92 -19.24 2.41 -6.86
CA ALA A 92 -17.85 2.82 -7.01
C ALA A 92 -16.92 1.77 -6.39
N ASN A 93 -16.01 1.23 -7.18
CA ASN A 93 -15.01 0.26 -6.70
C ASN A 93 -13.78 0.96 -6.07
N GLY A 94 -13.94 2.18 -5.56
CA GLY A 94 -12.85 2.94 -4.98
C GLY A 94 -13.31 4.30 -4.44
N PHE A 95 -12.34 5.11 -4.00
CA PHE A 95 -12.61 6.40 -3.38
C PHE A 95 -13.06 7.46 -4.40
N ILE A 96 -14.24 8.04 -4.15
CA ILE A 96 -14.73 9.25 -4.83
C ILE A 96 -14.41 10.45 -3.96
N ASP A 97 -13.59 11.37 -4.47
CA ASP A 97 -13.24 12.58 -3.73
C ASP A 97 -14.47 13.47 -3.56
N PRO A 98 -14.89 13.77 -2.33
CA PRO A 98 -16.10 14.56 -2.07
C PRO A 98 -16.00 16.02 -2.54
N LYS A 99 -14.80 16.56 -2.73
CA LYS A 99 -14.59 17.93 -3.23
C LYS A 99 -14.81 18.02 -4.74
N THR A 100 -14.35 17.03 -5.48
CA THR A 100 -14.35 17.03 -6.96
C THR A 100 -15.45 16.15 -7.54
N ASN A 101 -16.03 15.26 -6.75
CA ASN A 101 -16.94 14.20 -7.14
C ASN A 101 -16.35 13.28 -8.24
N LYS A 102 -15.04 13.09 -8.21
CA LYS A 102 -14.31 12.24 -9.16
C LYS A 102 -13.66 11.05 -8.45
N TYR A 103 -13.56 9.95 -9.18
CA TYR A 103 -12.77 8.79 -8.76
C TYR A 103 -11.29 9.21 -8.62
N ARG A 104 -10.68 8.86 -7.50
CA ARG A 104 -9.24 9.06 -7.30
C ARG A 104 -8.50 7.84 -7.82
N ALA A 105 -8.02 7.93 -9.03
CA ALA A 105 -7.14 6.92 -9.61
C ALA A 105 -5.72 7.04 -9.03
N ILE A 106 -5.16 5.92 -8.64
CA ILE A 106 -3.81 5.82 -8.09
C ILE A 106 -2.99 4.91 -9.00
N PRO A 107 -1.84 5.39 -9.50
CA PRO A 107 -1.00 4.59 -10.38
C PRO A 107 -0.34 3.45 -9.61
N MET A 108 -0.01 2.40 -10.33
CA MET A 108 1.01 1.46 -9.88
C MET A 108 2.33 2.22 -9.66
N GLU A 109 3.05 1.90 -8.59
CA GLU A 109 4.28 2.57 -8.18
C GLU A 109 5.25 1.53 -7.63
N VAL A 110 6.38 1.34 -8.30
CA VAL A 110 7.36 0.32 -7.91
C VAL A 110 8.77 0.88 -8.02
N LEU A 111 9.43 1.07 -6.89
CA LEU A 111 10.86 1.37 -6.87
C LEU A 111 11.65 0.07 -7.03
N VAL A 112 12.49 0.01 -8.04
CA VAL A 112 13.36 -1.14 -8.33
C VAL A 112 14.74 -0.92 -7.72
N LYS A 113 15.36 -1.99 -7.22
CA LYS A 113 16.72 -1.94 -6.68
C LYS A 113 17.71 -1.45 -7.74
N GLY A 114 18.36 -0.35 -7.44
CA GLY A 114 19.36 0.29 -8.33
C GLY A 114 18.79 1.41 -9.20
N ASP A 115 17.48 1.62 -9.19
CA ASP A 115 16.86 2.78 -9.84
C ASP A 115 16.82 3.98 -8.87
N ASP A 116 16.95 5.17 -9.41
CA ASP A 116 16.86 6.43 -8.66
C ASP A 116 15.39 6.88 -8.43
N LEU A 117 14.45 6.39 -9.24
CA LEU A 117 13.05 6.77 -9.24
C LEU A 117 12.15 5.53 -9.36
N PRO A 118 10.95 5.54 -8.74
CA PRO A 118 9.97 4.50 -8.98
C PRO A 118 9.47 4.49 -10.43
N VAL A 119 9.10 3.31 -10.91
CA VAL A 119 8.28 3.13 -12.11
C VAL A 119 6.85 3.45 -11.74
N TYR A 120 6.18 4.26 -12.57
CA TYR A 120 4.79 4.64 -12.40
C TYR A 120 3.92 4.17 -13.55
N GLY A 121 2.74 3.64 -13.24
CA GLY A 121 1.67 3.36 -14.20
C GLY A 121 1.93 2.23 -15.19
N GLU A 122 2.99 1.48 -15.01
CA GLU A 122 3.37 0.33 -15.84
C GLU A 122 3.86 -0.82 -14.96
N THR A 123 3.64 -2.06 -15.38
CA THR A 123 4.21 -3.22 -14.71
C THR A 123 5.65 -3.45 -15.17
N LEU A 124 6.46 -4.08 -14.34
CA LEU A 124 7.83 -4.46 -14.75
C LEU A 124 7.80 -5.45 -15.93
N GLU A 125 6.74 -6.25 -16.05
CA GLU A 125 6.53 -7.16 -17.18
C GLU A 125 6.32 -6.41 -18.50
N GLU A 126 5.46 -5.38 -18.51
CA GLU A 126 5.24 -4.51 -19.70
C GLU A 126 6.51 -3.82 -20.16
N LEU A 127 7.39 -3.46 -19.21
CA LEU A 127 8.70 -2.89 -19.49
C LEU A 127 9.79 -3.91 -19.88
N GLY A 128 9.45 -5.21 -19.89
CA GLY A 128 10.43 -6.27 -20.15
C GLY A 128 11.44 -6.50 -19.02
N ARG A 129 11.18 -5.98 -17.82
CA ARG A 129 12.05 -6.02 -16.64
C ARG A 129 11.72 -7.22 -15.73
N TYR A 130 11.61 -8.41 -16.29
CA TYR A 130 11.11 -9.63 -15.63
C TYR A 130 11.96 -10.14 -14.44
N LEU A 131 13.23 -9.74 -14.37
CA LEU A 131 14.16 -10.20 -13.34
C LEU A 131 14.49 -9.12 -12.32
N ASP A 132 13.97 -7.92 -12.51
CA ASP A 132 14.24 -6.80 -11.65
C ASP A 132 13.46 -6.93 -10.34
N GLN A 133 14.14 -6.58 -9.24
CA GLN A 133 13.59 -6.77 -7.91
C GLN A 133 13.10 -5.44 -7.33
N PRO A 134 11.83 -5.37 -6.89
CA PRO A 134 11.35 -4.23 -6.10
C PRO A 134 12.18 -4.05 -4.81
N VAL A 135 12.30 -2.81 -4.35
CA VAL A 135 12.92 -2.48 -3.06
C VAL A 135 12.10 -3.06 -1.92
N ILE A 136 10.76 -2.96 -2.04
CA ILE A 136 9.80 -3.54 -1.10
C ILE A 136 8.97 -4.63 -1.80
N PRO A 137 9.45 -5.89 -1.80
CA PRO A 137 8.82 -7.02 -2.49
C PRO A 137 7.78 -7.75 -1.64
N PHE A 138 7.04 -8.69 -2.27
CA PHE A 138 6.17 -9.67 -1.58
C PHE A 138 6.99 -10.79 -0.92
N ASN A 139 7.85 -10.44 0.02
CA ASN A 139 8.75 -11.38 0.69
C ASN A 139 8.41 -11.66 2.15
N SER A 140 7.27 -11.15 2.63
CA SER A 140 6.82 -11.31 4.00
C SER A 140 5.33 -11.53 4.07
N TYR A 141 4.90 -12.43 4.96
CA TYR A 141 3.50 -12.54 5.36
C TYR A 141 3.02 -11.19 5.90
N GLY A 142 1.87 -10.73 5.39
CA GLY A 142 1.34 -9.42 5.76
C GLY A 142 1.92 -8.23 4.98
N ALA A 143 2.62 -8.46 3.85
CA ALA A 143 2.89 -7.37 2.91
C ALA A 143 1.58 -6.74 2.45
N ILE A 144 1.53 -5.40 2.40
CA ILE A 144 0.34 -4.63 1.98
C ILE A 144 0.61 -4.05 0.61
N ALA A 145 -0.34 -4.28 -0.31
CA ALA A 145 -0.25 -3.76 -1.66
C ALA A 145 -1.56 -3.11 -2.12
N LEU A 146 -1.45 -2.17 -3.06
CA LEU A 146 -2.59 -1.55 -3.71
C LEU A 146 -3.28 -2.57 -4.62
N ALA A 147 -4.61 -2.72 -4.44
CA ALA A 147 -5.43 -3.50 -5.35
C ALA A 147 -5.81 -2.65 -6.57
N ARG A 148 -5.81 -3.26 -7.75
CA ARG A 148 -6.13 -2.63 -9.02
C ARG A 148 -6.77 -3.61 -9.99
N PRO A 149 -7.48 -3.16 -11.03
CA PRO A 149 -7.87 -4.00 -12.15
C PRO A 149 -6.66 -4.66 -12.81
N GLY A 150 -6.79 -5.90 -13.24
CA GLY A 150 -5.67 -6.67 -13.81
C GLY A 150 -5.12 -6.10 -15.12
N ASP A 151 -5.97 -5.39 -15.86
CA ASP A 151 -5.71 -4.79 -17.18
C ASP A 151 -5.40 -3.28 -17.13
N ASP A 152 -5.45 -2.66 -15.93
CA ASP A 152 -5.18 -1.23 -15.77
C ASP A 152 -4.22 -0.95 -14.62
N PRO A 153 -2.93 -0.71 -14.89
CA PRO A 153 -1.96 -0.31 -13.89
C PRO A 153 -2.24 1.02 -13.19
N ASN A 154 -3.09 1.86 -13.78
CA ASN A 154 -3.48 3.17 -13.24
C ASN A 154 -4.88 3.15 -12.58
N GLY A 155 -5.54 2.02 -12.53
CA GLY A 155 -6.91 1.87 -12.01
C GLY A 155 -7.02 1.64 -10.51
N GLY A 156 -5.93 1.69 -9.75
CA GLY A 156 -5.96 1.60 -8.28
C GLY A 156 -6.71 2.76 -7.65
N SER A 157 -7.17 2.62 -6.40
CA SER A 157 -7.81 3.70 -5.63
C SER A 157 -7.69 3.46 -4.12
N SER A 158 -8.79 3.04 -3.47
CA SER A 158 -8.83 2.81 -2.02
C SER A 158 -8.62 1.36 -1.61
N GLN A 159 -8.80 0.42 -2.53
CA GLN A 159 -8.69 -0.99 -2.19
C GLN A 159 -7.24 -1.40 -2.02
N PHE A 160 -6.99 -2.19 -0.99
CA PHE A 160 -5.68 -2.77 -0.68
C PHE A 160 -5.85 -4.23 -0.25
N PHE A 161 -4.76 -4.98 -0.30
CA PHE A 161 -4.78 -6.35 0.21
C PHE A 161 -3.54 -6.67 1.04
N PHE A 162 -3.74 -7.55 2.01
CA PHE A 162 -2.67 -8.23 2.73
C PHE A 162 -2.30 -9.50 1.98
N PHE A 163 -1.01 -9.71 1.79
CA PHE A 163 -0.45 -10.94 1.26
C PHE A 163 -0.30 -11.97 2.39
N LYS A 164 -1.04 -13.08 2.30
CA LYS A 164 -1.11 -14.13 3.34
C LYS A 164 -0.36 -15.41 2.95
N PHE A 165 0.49 -15.34 1.95
CA PHE A 165 1.26 -16.50 1.51
C PHE A 165 2.47 -16.74 2.41
N ASP A 166 2.73 -18.02 2.72
CA ASP A 166 3.92 -18.42 3.45
C ASP A 166 5.14 -18.34 2.54
N THR A 167 5.99 -17.34 2.79
CA THR A 167 7.18 -17.09 1.99
C THR A 167 8.28 -18.14 2.13
N GLU A 168 8.21 -19.00 3.16
CA GLU A 168 9.17 -20.11 3.34
C GLU A 168 9.03 -21.18 2.24
N VAL A 169 7.87 -21.27 1.59
CA VAL A 169 7.62 -22.22 0.49
C VAL A 169 8.00 -21.69 -0.90
N THR A 170 8.42 -20.43 -1.00
CA THR A 170 8.90 -19.85 -2.25
C THR A 170 10.43 -19.73 -2.28
N PRO A 171 11.08 -19.86 -3.44
CA PRO A 171 12.50 -19.56 -3.55
C PRO A 171 12.77 -18.12 -3.10
N PRO A 172 13.83 -17.87 -2.31
CA PRO A 172 14.15 -16.53 -1.86
C PRO A 172 14.32 -15.55 -3.03
N GLY A 173 13.61 -14.42 -2.97
CA GLY A 173 13.82 -13.28 -3.87
C GLY A 173 12.96 -13.24 -5.13
N TYR A 174 12.02 -14.17 -5.34
CA TYR A 174 11.13 -14.13 -6.50
C TYR A 174 9.69 -14.45 -6.09
N ASN A 175 8.82 -13.45 -6.13
CA ASN A 175 7.38 -13.66 -6.08
C ASN A 175 6.77 -13.25 -7.41
N LEU A 176 5.80 -14.04 -7.91
CA LEU A 176 5.13 -13.74 -9.18
C LEU A 176 4.33 -12.44 -9.18
N MET A 177 4.05 -11.87 -8.00
CA MET A 177 3.37 -10.59 -7.86
C MET A 177 4.34 -9.41 -7.85
N ASP A 178 5.64 -9.64 -7.66
CA ASP A 178 6.65 -8.59 -7.69
C ASP A 178 6.64 -7.89 -9.04
N GLY A 179 6.59 -6.54 -9.01
CA GLY A 179 6.52 -5.73 -10.22
C GLY A 179 5.17 -5.73 -10.95
N ARG A 180 4.16 -6.48 -10.46
CA ARG A 180 2.77 -6.47 -10.97
C ARG A 180 1.80 -5.72 -10.06
N TYR A 181 2.16 -5.57 -8.79
CA TYR A 181 1.43 -4.79 -7.80
C TYR A 181 2.40 -3.95 -6.98
N SER A 182 1.91 -2.82 -6.48
CA SER A 182 2.68 -1.91 -5.63
C SER A 182 2.58 -2.33 -4.18
N VAL A 183 3.61 -2.95 -3.63
CA VAL A 183 3.75 -3.07 -2.18
C VAL A 183 4.09 -1.69 -1.63
N PHE A 184 3.41 -1.27 -0.56
CA PHE A 184 3.66 0.02 0.08
C PHE A 184 3.82 -0.08 1.60
N GLY A 185 3.82 -1.29 2.16
CA GLY A 185 4.00 -1.48 3.60
C GLY A 185 3.94 -2.94 4.03
N TYR A 186 4.04 -3.13 5.34
CA TYR A 186 4.06 -4.45 5.97
C TYR A 186 3.32 -4.45 7.30
N LEU A 187 2.71 -5.58 7.64
CA LEU A 187 2.21 -5.89 8.97
C LEU A 187 3.39 -6.00 9.94
N THR A 188 3.28 -5.32 11.07
CA THR A 188 4.28 -5.36 12.16
C THR A 188 3.77 -6.04 13.41
N GLU A 189 2.45 -5.98 13.66
CA GLU A 189 1.80 -6.66 14.80
C GLU A 189 0.45 -7.23 14.38
N GLY A 190 -0.01 -8.29 15.05
CA GLY A 190 -1.33 -8.89 14.82
C GLY A 190 -1.34 -10.00 13.77
N LYS A 191 -0.23 -10.73 13.58
CA LYS A 191 -0.16 -11.84 12.61
C LYS A 191 -1.26 -12.86 12.84
N GLU A 192 -1.50 -13.25 14.09
CA GLU A 192 -2.52 -14.22 14.48
C GLU A 192 -3.92 -13.72 14.14
N VAL A 193 -4.17 -12.42 14.31
CA VAL A 193 -5.44 -11.79 13.93
C VAL A 193 -5.60 -11.82 12.41
N LEU A 194 -4.55 -11.48 11.65
CA LEU A 194 -4.60 -11.52 10.20
C LEU A 194 -4.82 -12.95 9.66
N GLU A 195 -4.30 -13.96 10.33
CA GLU A 195 -4.53 -15.38 9.97
C GLU A 195 -6.01 -15.76 10.09
N GLU A 196 -6.71 -15.25 11.10
CA GLU A 196 -8.12 -15.55 11.39
C GLU A 196 -9.12 -14.71 10.55
N LEU A 197 -8.68 -13.57 10.01
CA LEU A 197 -9.54 -12.69 9.23
C LEU A 197 -9.90 -13.32 7.88
N THR A 198 -11.17 -13.16 7.52
CA THR A 198 -11.74 -13.66 6.26
C THR A 198 -12.72 -12.65 5.65
N ALA A 199 -13.29 -12.97 4.49
CA ALA A 199 -14.30 -12.13 3.84
C ALA A 199 -15.56 -12.00 4.73
N GLY A 200 -16.06 -10.77 4.85
CA GLY A 200 -17.18 -10.41 5.73
C GLY A 200 -16.78 -9.96 7.13
N ASP A 201 -15.52 -10.19 7.55
CA ASP A 201 -14.98 -9.52 8.75
C ASP A 201 -14.85 -8.02 8.50
N LYS A 202 -14.74 -7.22 9.57
CA LYS A 202 -14.84 -5.76 9.49
C LYS A 202 -13.61 -5.03 10.02
N ILE A 203 -13.26 -3.95 9.36
CA ILE A 203 -12.44 -2.89 9.93
C ILE A 203 -13.37 -2.03 10.79
N ILE A 204 -13.15 -2.01 12.09
CA ILE A 204 -13.92 -1.17 13.04
C ILE A 204 -13.43 0.27 12.93
N SER A 205 -12.12 0.46 12.99
CA SER A 205 -11.47 1.75 12.81
C SER A 205 -10.03 1.60 12.30
N ALA A 206 -9.55 2.61 11.57
CA ALA A 206 -8.14 2.71 11.21
C ALA A 206 -7.60 4.09 11.63
N LYS A 207 -6.42 4.14 12.26
CA LYS A 207 -5.83 5.37 12.78
C LYS A 207 -4.32 5.42 12.54
N VAL A 208 -3.84 6.56 12.07
CA VAL A 208 -2.40 6.83 12.03
C VAL A 208 -1.94 7.12 13.45
N ILE A 209 -1.05 6.29 13.99
CA ILE A 209 -0.53 6.43 15.35
C ILE A 209 0.85 7.08 15.40
N GLU A 210 1.62 7.01 14.30
CA GLU A 210 2.92 7.68 14.14
C GLU A 210 3.09 8.12 12.68
N GLY A 211 3.83 9.21 12.43
CA GLY A 211 4.26 9.63 11.10
C GLY A 211 3.22 10.38 10.26
N ILE A 212 2.12 10.87 10.89
CA ILE A 212 1.11 11.67 10.17
C ILE A 212 1.67 12.99 9.62
N GLU A 213 2.71 13.52 10.25
CA GLU A 213 3.42 14.72 9.83
C GLU A 213 4.15 14.55 8.49
N ASN A 214 4.41 13.31 8.08
CA ASN A 214 5.02 12.97 6.79
C ASN A 214 4.02 13.03 5.63
N LEU A 215 2.72 13.16 5.91
CA LEU A 215 1.70 13.22 4.87
C LEU A 215 1.66 14.61 4.21
N LYS A 216 1.99 14.67 2.94
CA LYS A 216 1.66 15.77 2.04
C LYS A 216 0.25 15.52 1.50
N GLU A 217 -0.70 16.37 1.93
CA GLU A 217 -2.10 16.26 1.49
C GLU A 217 -2.27 16.57 0.00
N PRO A 218 -3.33 16.04 -0.64
CA PRO A 218 -3.65 16.36 -2.02
C PRO A 218 -4.02 17.84 -2.19
N GLU A 219 -3.62 18.42 -3.30
CA GLU A 219 -3.94 19.82 -3.66
C GLU A 219 -5.41 19.98 -4.11
#